data_36d05961247d3cc5d8366e6e97aacb04
#
_entry.id   36d05961247d3cc5d8366e6e97aacb04
#
_cell.length_a   1.000
_cell.length_b   1.000
_cell.length_c   1.000
_cell.angle_alpha   90.00
_cell.angle_beta   90.00
_cell.angle_gamma   90.00
#
_symmetry.space_group_name_H-M   'P 1'
#
loop_
_entity.id
_entity.type
_entity.pdbx_description
1 polymer ?
#
loop_
_entity_poly.entity_id
_entity_poly.type
_entity_poly.pdbx_seq_one_letter_code
_entity_poly.pdbx_strand_id
1 'polypeptide(L)'
;MNPYRKFVEEYERLYRDGKKIAMGGFPKTAKPELAADAPTVLIFSPHPDDECIIGALPLRLLRQAKMRVINVAVTQGSKKERQAGRLEELKQACDFMGFELIQTGPNGLERVNAKAREQDPAF
;
A
#
# COMPACT_ATOMS: atom_id res chain seq x y z
N MET A 1 5.20 -9.90 42.10
CA MET A 1 4.51 -8.83 41.37
C MET A 1 5.02 -8.85 39.92
N ASN A 2 4.16 -8.80 38.91
CA ASN A 2 4.59 -8.84 37.50
C ASN A 2 5.29 -7.51 37.13
N PRO A 3 6.59 -7.50 36.79
CA PRO A 3 7.32 -6.27 36.50
C PRO A 3 6.83 -5.54 35.24
N TYR A 4 6.14 -6.25 34.35
CA TYR A 4 5.61 -5.70 33.11
C TYR A 4 4.23 -5.06 33.23
N ARG A 5 3.58 -5.18 34.42
CA ARG A 5 2.22 -4.67 34.59
C ARG A 5 2.09 -3.19 34.26
N LYS A 6 3.00 -2.38 34.80
CA LYS A 6 3.00 -0.92 34.54
C LYS A 6 3.18 -0.61 33.06
N PHE A 7 4.09 -1.32 32.37
CA PHE A 7 4.31 -1.17 30.94
C PHE A 7 3.05 -1.47 30.12
N VAL A 8 2.34 -2.57 30.46
CA VAL A 8 1.11 -2.94 29.76
C VAL A 8 0.00 -1.91 30.00
N GLU A 9 -0.14 -1.42 31.22
CA GLU A 9 -1.13 -0.38 31.59
C GLU A 9 -0.86 0.95 30.83
N GLU A 10 0.41 1.34 30.68
CA GLU A 10 0.80 2.54 29.94
C GLU A 10 0.52 2.37 28.44
N TYR A 11 0.79 1.19 27.87
CA TYR A 11 0.51 0.87 26.46
C TYR A 11 -0.99 0.85 26.18
N GLU A 12 -1.80 0.25 27.07
CA GLU A 12 -3.26 0.26 26.98
C GLU A 12 -3.82 1.69 27.00
N ARG A 13 -3.29 2.53 27.89
CA ARG A 13 -3.67 3.94 27.96
C ARG A 13 -3.37 4.66 26.64
N LEU A 14 -2.13 4.51 26.12
CA LEU A 14 -1.72 5.11 24.85
C LEU A 14 -2.63 4.68 23.69
N TYR A 15 -2.93 3.39 23.61
CA TYR A 15 -3.84 2.84 22.60
C TYR A 15 -5.25 3.42 22.71
N ARG A 16 -5.78 3.51 23.93
CA ARG A 16 -7.10 4.09 24.20
C ARG A 16 -7.17 5.57 23.87
N ASP A 17 -6.13 6.30 24.20
CA ASP A 17 -6.06 7.74 23.91
C ASP A 17 -5.87 7.99 22.41
N GLY A 18 -5.08 7.16 21.73
CA GLY A 18 -4.91 7.20 20.28
C GLY A 18 -6.22 7.05 19.50
N LYS A 19 -7.18 6.27 20.02
CA LYS A 19 -8.51 6.15 19.38
C LYS A 19 -9.34 7.43 19.38
N LYS A 20 -9.00 8.41 20.21
CA LYS A 20 -9.66 9.72 20.28
C LYS A 20 -9.10 10.69 19.25
N ILE A 21 -7.95 10.38 18.65
CA ILE A 21 -7.31 11.22 17.65
C ILE A 21 -7.93 10.87 16.30
N ALA A 22 -8.42 11.88 15.59
CA ALA A 22 -8.91 11.69 14.23
C ALA A 22 -7.76 11.21 13.33
N MET A 23 -7.95 10.03 12.75
CA MET A 23 -7.01 9.46 11.79
C MET A 23 -7.42 9.90 10.38
N GLY A 24 -6.50 10.52 9.64
CA GLY A 24 -6.76 11.02 8.30
C GLY A 24 -7.14 12.51 8.26
N GLY A 25 -7.72 12.93 7.14
CA GLY A 25 -8.08 14.35 6.93
C GLY A 25 -6.90 15.27 6.65
N PHE A 26 -5.70 14.74 6.50
CA PHE A 26 -4.54 15.55 6.10
C PHE A 26 -4.69 16.00 4.64
N PRO A 27 -4.34 17.25 4.33
CA PRO A 27 -4.40 17.73 2.96
C PRO A 27 -3.41 16.95 2.07
N LYS A 28 -3.88 16.61 0.87
CA LYS A 28 -3.02 16.00 -0.15
C LYS A 28 -1.85 16.92 -0.46
N THR A 29 -0.65 16.41 -0.36
CA THR A 29 0.55 17.16 -0.77
C THR A 29 0.61 17.25 -2.29
N ALA A 30 0.92 18.42 -2.82
CA ALA A 30 1.08 18.60 -4.26
C ALA A 30 2.12 17.62 -4.83
N LYS A 31 1.80 17.06 -6.00
CA LYS A 31 2.77 16.23 -6.74
C LYS A 31 3.95 17.11 -7.16
N PRO A 32 5.18 16.61 -7.04
CA PRO A 32 6.33 17.34 -7.57
C PRO A 32 6.27 17.38 -9.10
N GLU A 33 6.76 18.45 -9.67
CA GLU A 33 7.04 18.48 -11.11
C GLU A 33 8.18 17.52 -11.42
N LEU A 34 7.99 16.71 -12.44
CA LEU A 34 8.96 15.74 -12.91
C LEU A 34 9.41 16.13 -14.33
N ALA A 35 10.69 15.95 -14.63
CA ALA A 35 11.21 16.08 -15.99
C ALA A 35 10.56 15.04 -16.91
N ALA A 36 10.46 15.33 -18.20
CA ALA A 36 9.87 14.39 -19.17
C ALA A 36 10.64 13.07 -19.26
N ASP A 37 11.94 13.10 -19.01
CA ASP A 37 12.87 11.98 -18.98
C ASP A 37 13.18 11.48 -17.55
N ALA A 38 12.36 11.85 -16.57
CA ALA A 38 12.57 11.44 -15.18
C ALA A 38 12.66 9.90 -15.07
N PRO A 39 13.65 9.39 -14.35
CA PRO A 39 13.77 7.94 -14.12
C PRO A 39 12.50 7.37 -13.49
N THR A 40 12.14 6.16 -13.93
CA THR A 40 10.94 5.47 -13.44
C THR A 40 11.33 4.36 -12.46
N VAL A 41 10.62 4.31 -11.34
CA VAL A 41 10.72 3.26 -10.33
C VAL A 41 9.41 2.49 -10.30
N LEU A 42 9.51 1.18 -10.40
CA LEU A 42 8.38 0.26 -10.18
C LEU A 42 8.44 -0.27 -8.76
N ILE A 43 7.34 -0.16 -8.05
CA ILE A 43 7.12 -0.86 -6.78
C ILE A 43 6.06 -1.93 -7.00
N PHE A 44 6.32 -3.13 -6.53
CA PHE A 44 5.40 -4.25 -6.67
C PHE A 44 4.69 -4.47 -5.35
N SER A 45 3.39 -4.25 -5.33
CA SER A 45 2.53 -4.48 -4.16
C SER A 45 1.80 -5.80 -4.33
N PRO A 46 2.23 -6.87 -3.63
CA PRO A 46 1.54 -8.16 -3.66
C PRO A 46 0.07 -8.04 -3.31
N HIS A 47 -0.27 -7.20 -2.35
CA HIS A 47 -1.64 -6.91 -1.94
C HIS A 47 -1.90 -5.40 -1.87
N PRO A 48 -3.16 -4.96 -1.97
CA PRO A 48 -3.53 -3.57 -1.67
C PRO A 48 -3.22 -3.26 -0.20
N ASP A 49 -2.42 -2.24 0.07
CA ASP A 49 -1.85 -1.71 1.31
C ASP A 49 -0.30 -1.81 1.40
N ASP A 50 0.31 -2.73 0.67
CA ASP A 50 1.78 -2.90 0.67
C ASP A 50 2.50 -1.62 0.21
N GLU A 51 1.94 -0.85 -0.72
CA GLU A 51 2.47 0.44 -1.19
C GLU A 51 2.54 1.47 -0.07
N CYS A 52 1.62 1.40 0.91
CA CYS A 52 1.62 2.26 2.08
C CYS A 52 2.65 1.81 3.11
N ILE A 53 2.82 0.50 3.30
CA ILE A 53 3.78 -0.08 4.25
C ILE A 53 5.22 0.31 3.88
N ILE A 54 5.57 0.24 2.59
CA ILE A 54 6.89 0.62 2.10
C ILE A 54 7.00 2.09 1.67
N GLY A 55 5.92 2.85 1.84
CA GLY A 55 5.73 4.19 1.26
C GLY A 55 6.84 5.21 1.54
N ALA A 56 7.60 5.08 2.62
CA ALA A 56 8.64 6.04 2.96
C ALA A 56 9.74 6.14 1.88
N LEU A 57 10.26 5.02 1.38
CA LEU A 57 11.25 5.02 0.31
C LEU A 57 10.68 5.53 -1.02
N PRO A 58 9.56 5.01 -1.55
CA PRO A 58 8.95 5.53 -2.77
C PRO A 58 8.62 7.03 -2.70
N LEU A 59 8.13 7.52 -1.57
CA LEU A 59 7.87 8.95 -1.39
C LEU A 59 9.15 9.79 -1.46
N ARG A 60 10.25 9.31 -0.92
CA ARG A 60 11.55 9.99 -1.05
C ARG A 60 12.05 9.99 -2.49
N LEU A 61 11.92 8.87 -3.19
CA LEU A 61 12.27 8.77 -4.61
C LEU A 61 11.46 9.76 -5.46
N LEU A 62 10.15 9.84 -5.22
CA LEU A 62 9.28 10.79 -5.90
C LEU A 62 9.63 12.24 -5.56
N ARG A 63 9.71 12.58 -4.27
CA ARG A 63 9.77 13.98 -3.82
C ARG A 63 11.17 14.56 -3.80
N GLN A 64 12.17 13.77 -3.41
CA GLN A 64 13.56 14.23 -3.27
C GLN A 64 14.38 13.94 -4.52
N ALA A 65 14.31 12.70 -5.04
CA ALA A 65 15.06 12.30 -6.24
C ALA A 65 14.32 12.62 -7.56
N LYS A 66 13.07 13.13 -7.48
CA LYS A 66 12.27 13.51 -8.66
C LYS A 66 12.08 12.37 -9.66
N MET A 67 11.92 11.15 -9.16
CA MET A 67 11.67 9.97 -9.96
C MET A 67 10.16 9.74 -10.12
N ARG A 68 9.74 9.23 -11.27
CA ARG A 68 8.38 8.73 -11.46
C ARG A 68 8.20 7.42 -10.69
N VAL A 69 7.19 7.33 -9.86
CA VAL A 69 6.90 6.11 -9.09
C VAL A 69 5.61 5.49 -9.61
N ILE A 70 5.69 4.24 -10.02
CA ILE A 70 4.55 3.45 -10.50
C ILE A 70 4.35 2.28 -9.53
N ASN A 71 3.18 2.20 -8.92
CA ASN A 71 2.77 1.05 -8.13
C ASN A 71 2.16 -0.02 -9.05
N VAL A 72 2.76 -1.20 -9.06
CA VAL A 72 2.25 -2.37 -9.77
C VAL A 72 1.46 -3.23 -8.78
N ALA A 73 0.14 -3.16 -8.88
CA ALA A 73 -0.77 -3.98 -8.07
C ALA A 73 -0.77 -5.41 -8.58
N VAL A 74 -0.13 -6.32 -7.83
CA VAL A 74 0.06 -7.71 -8.27
C VAL A 74 -1.21 -8.52 -8.09
N THR A 75 -1.83 -8.47 -6.90
CA THR A 75 -3.13 -9.12 -6.63
C THR A 75 -4.10 -8.15 -5.98
N GLN A 76 -5.40 -8.51 -5.99
CA GLN A 76 -6.43 -7.77 -5.23
C GLN A 76 -6.84 -8.52 -3.94
N GLY A 77 -6.06 -9.54 -3.57
CA GLY A 77 -6.36 -10.40 -2.43
C GLY A 77 -7.33 -11.54 -2.77
N SER A 78 -7.45 -12.50 -1.86
CA SER A 78 -8.18 -13.76 -2.09
C SER A 78 -9.71 -13.66 -1.98
N LYS A 79 -10.24 -12.65 -1.31
CA LYS A 79 -11.69 -12.48 -1.09
C LYS A 79 -12.30 -11.69 -2.24
N LYS A 80 -12.92 -12.41 -3.18
CA LYS A 80 -13.49 -11.82 -4.43
C LYS A 80 -14.48 -10.70 -4.16
N GLU A 81 -15.32 -10.85 -3.17
CA GLU A 81 -16.33 -9.86 -2.78
C GLU A 81 -15.74 -8.53 -2.28
N ARG A 82 -14.47 -8.52 -1.90
CA ARG A 82 -13.76 -7.33 -1.42
C ARG A 82 -12.86 -6.68 -2.47
N GLN A 83 -12.57 -7.36 -3.57
CA GLN A 83 -11.56 -6.92 -4.55
C GLN A 83 -11.88 -5.54 -5.14
N ALA A 84 -13.15 -5.29 -5.51
CA ALA A 84 -13.54 -4.01 -6.06
C ALA A 84 -13.35 -2.85 -5.07
N GLY A 85 -13.73 -3.04 -3.79
CA GLY A 85 -13.52 -2.05 -2.75
C GLY A 85 -12.04 -1.80 -2.48
N ARG A 86 -11.24 -2.85 -2.39
CA ARG A 86 -9.79 -2.74 -2.18
C ARG A 86 -9.08 -2.04 -3.35
N LEU A 87 -9.53 -2.29 -4.57
CA LEU A 87 -8.98 -1.58 -5.73
C LEU A 87 -9.27 -0.09 -5.66
N GLU A 88 -10.46 0.29 -5.22
CA GLU A 88 -10.81 1.70 -5.08
C GLU A 88 -10.00 2.38 -3.97
N GLU A 89 -9.83 1.71 -2.84
CA GLU A 89 -8.95 2.18 -1.75
C GLU A 89 -7.49 2.35 -2.24
N LEU A 90 -6.99 1.38 -3.02
CA LEU A 90 -5.65 1.43 -3.60
C LEU A 90 -5.48 2.61 -4.57
N LYS A 91 -6.47 2.88 -5.41
CA LYS A 91 -6.45 4.06 -6.31
C LYS A 91 -6.38 5.36 -5.51
N GLN A 92 -7.17 5.47 -4.45
CA GLN A 92 -7.19 6.65 -3.59
C GLN A 92 -5.85 6.81 -2.86
N ALA A 93 -5.25 5.73 -2.36
CA ALA A 93 -3.94 5.74 -1.72
C ALA A 93 -2.84 6.17 -2.70
N CYS A 94 -2.79 5.58 -3.90
CA CYS A 94 -1.82 5.96 -4.92
C CYS A 94 -1.99 7.43 -5.34
N ASP A 95 -3.23 7.89 -5.54
CA ASP A 95 -3.52 9.28 -5.85
C ASP A 95 -3.07 10.23 -4.73
N PHE A 96 -3.32 9.88 -3.48
CA PHE A 96 -2.89 10.67 -2.32
C PHE A 96 -1.36 10.78 -2.23
N MET A 97 -0.64 9.66 -2.43
CA MET A 97 0.82 9.63 -2.40
C MET A 97 1.46 10.26 -3.65
N GLY A 98 0.72 10.34 -4.75
CA GLY A 98 1.21 10.85 -6.03
C GLY A 98 1.83 9.77 -6.92
N PHE A 99 1.56 8.49 -6.65
CA PHE A 99 2.03 7.37 -7.46
C PHE A 99 1.11 7.12 -8.65
N GLU A 100 1.67 6.64 -9.74
CA GLU A 100 0.91 6.02 -10.81
C GLU A 100 0.54 4.58 -10.43
N LEU A 101 -0.50 4.03 -11.04
CA LEU A 101 -0.99 2.68 -10.73
C LEU A 101 -1.11 1.85 -12.01
N ILE A 102 -0.54 0.65 -11.98
CA ILE A 102 -0.73 -0.38 -13.01
C ILE A 102 -1.25 -1.64 -12.31
N GLN A 103 -2.24 -2.28 -12.91
CA GLN A 103 -2.70 -3.60 -12.49
C GLN A 103 -2.14 -4.67 -13.43
N THR A 104 -1.78 -5.83 -12.90
CA THR A 104 -1.30 -6.98 -13.68
C THR A 104 -2.40 -7.65 -14.52
N GLY A 105 -3.66 -7.31 -14.27
CA GLY A 105 -4.84 -7.78 -14.99
C GLY A 105 -6.08 -7.11 -14.43
N PRO A 106 -7.26 -7.37 -14.99
CA PRO A 106 -8.53 -6.74 -14.55
C PRO A 106 -8.79 -6.89 -13.04
N ASN A 107 -8.40 -8.04 -12.47
CA ASN A 107 -8.53 -8.34 -11.04
C ASN A 107 -7.17 -8.59 -10.36
N GLY A 108 -6.07 -8.23 -11.02
CA GLY A 108 -4.73 -8.66 -10.64
C GLY A 108 -4.50 -10.14 -10.95
N LEU A 109 -3.36 -10.69 -10.49
CA LEU A 109 -3.11 -12.11 -10.56
C LEU A 109 -3.98 -12.84 -9.54
N GLU A 110 -4.66 -13.87 -9.98
CA GLU A 110 -5.47 -14.74 -9.13
C GLU A 110 -4.80 -16.12 -8.98
N ARG A 111 -5.14 -16.83 -7.90
CA ARG A 111 -4.69 -18.23 -7.67
C ARG A 111 -3.17 -18.40 -7.55
N VAL A 112 -2.46 -17.38 -7.09
CA VAL A 112 -0.99 -17.39 -6.93
C VAL A 112 -0.62 -18.20 -5.68
N ASN A 113 -0.70 -19.54 -5.77
CA ASN A 113 -0.33 -20.45 -4.69
C ASN A 113 0.09 -21.82 -5.27
N ALA A 114 0.81 -22.63 -4.46
CA ALA A 114 1.32 -23.93 -4.88
C ALA A 114 0.22 -24.86 -5.43
N LYS A 115 -0.91 -24.95 -4.72
CA LYS A 115 -2.03 -25.81 -5.14
C LYS A 115 -2.62 -25.40 -6.49
N ALA A 116 -2.70 -24.11 -6.77
CA ALA A 116 -3.19 -23.63 -8.07
C ALA A 116 -2.20 -23.99 -9.21
N ARG A 117 -0.90 -23.92 -8.95
CA ARG A 117 0.13 -24.32 -9.94
C ARG A 117 0.09 -25.81 -10.23
N GLU A 118 -0.16 -26.66 -9.22
CA GLU A 118 -0.30 -28.11 -9.42
C GLU A 118 -1.53 -28.44 -10.29
N GLN A 119 -2.58 -27.64 -10.21
CA GLN A 119 -3.83 -27.84 -10.97
C GLN A 119 -3.80 -27.22 -12.37
N ASP A 120 -2.91 -26.29 -12.62
CA ASP A 120 -2.79 -25.59 -13.88
C ASP A 120 -1.31 -25.43 -14.27
N PRO A 121 -0.74 -26.42 -14.99
CA PRO A 121 0.67 -26.39 -15.41
C PRO A 121 1.04 -25.23 -16.36
N ALA A 122 0.05 -24.57 -16.95
CA ALA A 122 0.26 -23.41 -17.82
C ALA A 122 0.41 -22.08 -17.05
N PHE A 123 0.36 -22.15 -15.74
CA PHE A 123 0.43 -21.00 -14.83
C PHE A 123 1.89 -20.58 -14.56
#